data_ac09912c4275a4af192ec3b482b471e1
#
_entry.id   ac09912c4275a4af192ec3b482b471e1
#
_cell.length_a   1.000
_cell.length_b   1.000
_cell.length_c   1.000
_cell.angle_alpha   90.00
_cell.angle_beta   90.00
_cell.angle_gamma   90.00
#
_symmetry.space_group_name_H-M   'P 1'
#
loop_
_entity.id
_entity.type
_entity.pdbx_description
1 polymer ?
#
loop_
_entity_poly.entity_id
_entity_poly.type
_entity_poly.pdbx_seq_one_letter_code
_entity_poly.pdbx_strand_id
1 'polypeptide(L)'
;VPLPWTGGYFNLGDAAVILSGLLFGPAMGGAVGAIGPTVADIIAGYYVFAPATLVAKALEGAVSGLVVGRLAKMDSKTARRVSLMITGLYGLTGIGILVYLMLASQTSETLLMSGTWAVVFIAFSLVILMTTLRGRWSDTTAAILAGAVGATLMVGTYFVYEQFLMGVPAILEVVPNCLQGMLGSGIAGMVYGYKGLRDRIDSVNR
;
A
#
# COMPACT_ATOMS: atom_id res chain seq x y z
N VAL A 1 5.83 -10.86 -12.68
CA VAL A 1 5.07 -11.97 -13.27
C VAL A 1 3.91 -11.38 -14.07
N PRO A 2 3.85 -11.56 -15.41
CA PRO A 2 2.76 -11.04 -16.23
C PRO A 2 1.40 -11.60 -15.80
N LEU A 3 0.36 -10.76 -15.90
CA LEU A 3 -1.04 -11.12 -15.65
C LEU A 3 -1.76 -11.25 -16.99
N PRO A 4 -2.04 -12.48 -17.48
CA PRO A 4 -2.51 -12.69 -18.86
C PRO A 4 -3.89 -12.10 -19.16
N TRP A 5 -4.71 -11.86 -18.13
CA TRP A 5 -6.11 -11.39 -18.27
C TRP A 5 -6.27 -9.88 -18.31
N THR A 6 -5.24 -9.10 -17.93
CA THR A 6 -5.32 -7.62 -17.89
C THR A 6 -4.22 -6.94 -18.69
N GLY A 7 -3.16 -7.70 -19.06
CA GLY A 7 -1.96 -7.14 -19.67
C GLY A 7 -1.07 -6.39 -18.69
N GLY A 8 -1.38 -6.40 -17.38
CA GLY A 8 -0.53 -5.91 -16.31
C GLY A 8 0.50 -6.94 -15.84
N TYR A 9 1.23 -6.65 -14.77
CA TYR A 9 2.17 -7.60 -14.16
C TYR A 9 2.32 -7.41 -12.66
N PHE A 10 2.55 -8.50 -11.94
CA PHE A 10 2.83 -8.52 -10.51
C PHE A 10 4.31 -8.20 -10.27
N ASN A 11 4.59 -7.20 -9.44
CA ASN A 11 5.94 -6.68 -9.19
C ASN A 11 6.23 -6.65 -7.67
N LEU A 12 7.40 -7.10 -7.26
CA LEU A 12 7.86 -7.02 -5.87
C LEU A 12 8.60 -5.72 -5.55
N GLY A 13 8.69 -4.80 -6.51
CA GLY A 13 9.35 -3.50 -6.36
C GLY A 13 8.76 -2.62 -5.27
N ASP A 14 7.50 -2.86 -4.86
CA ASP A 14 6.81 -2.13 -3.79
C ASP A 14 7.59 -2.19 -2.48
N ALA A 15 8.21 -3.33 -2.17
CA ALA A 15 9.06 -3.45 -1.00
C ALA A 15 10.22 -2.44 -1.03
N ALA A 16 10.84 -2.22 -2.19
CA ALA A 16 11.93 -1.26 -2.35
C ALA A 16 11.42 0.19 -2.30
N VAL A 17 10.28 0.47 -2.93
CA VAL A 17 9.64 1.80 -2.92
C VAL A 17 9.24 2.18 -1.50
N ILE A 18 8.50 1.33 -0.81
CA ILE A 18 8.09 1.54 0.58
C ILE A 18 9.32 1.69 1.47
N LEU A 19 10.29 0.76 1.38
CA LEU A 19 11.51 0.79 2.19
C LEU A 19 12.30 2.08 2.00
N SER A 20 12.40 2.60 0.77
CA SER A 20 13.07 3.87 0.50
C SER A 20 12.39 5.04 1.23
N GLY A 21 11.06 5.07 1.25
CA GLY A 21 10.29 6.05 2.02
C GLY A 21 10.52 5.92 3.52
N LEU A 22 10.51 4.68 4.04
CA LEU A 22 10.73 4.40 5.45
C LEU A 22 12.12 4.83 5.94
N LEU A 23 13.16 4.59 5.13
CA LEU A 23 14.56 4.85 5.51
C LEU A 23 14.99 6.29 5.25
N PHE A 24 14.60 6.87 4.11
CA PHE A 24 15.12 8.15 3.64
C PHE A 24 14.06 9.28 3.64
N GLY A 25 12.84 8.96 4.07
CA GLY A 25 11.76 9.93 4.19
C GLY A 25 10.94 10.13 2.90
N PRO A 26 9.90 11.01 2.98
CA PRO A 26 8.87 11.10 1.94
C PRO A 26 9.40 11.57 0.57
N ALA A 27 10.36 12.49 0.54
CA ALA A 27 10.90 13.01 -0.72
C ALA A 27 11.64 11.92 -1.51
N MET A 28 12.50 11.18 -0.84
CA MET A 28 13.25 10.08 -1.48
C MET A 28 12.33 8.90 -1.82
N GLY A 29 11.39 8.55 -0.93
CA GLY A 29 10.40 7.52 -1.21
C GLY A 29 9.57 7.85 -2.46
N GLY A 30 9.12 9.10 -2.57
CA GLY A 30 8.40 9.59 -3.74
C GLY A 30 9.25 9.58 -5.02
N ALA A 31 10.50 10.03 -4.95
CA ALA A 31 11.40 10.04 -6.12
C ALA A 31 11.74 8.62 -6.61
N VAL A 32 12.09 7.71 -5.68
CA VAL A 32 12.38 6.30 -6.01
C VAL A 32 11.14 5.62 -6.60
N GLY A 33 9.96 5.84 -5.98
CA GLY A 33 8.70 5.29 -6.47
C GLY A 33 8.32 5.84 -7.84
N ALA A 34 8.49 7.15 -8.08
CA ALA A 34 8.20 7.75 -9.37
C ALA A 34 9.11 7.21 -10.48
N ILE A 35 10.42 7.17 -10.25
CA ILE A 35 11.39 6.93 -11.32
C ILE A 35 11.57 5.44 -11.58
N GLY A 36 11.87 4.65 -10.53
CA GLY A 36 12.27 3.23 -10.69
C GLY A 36 11.23 2.39 -11.41
N PRO A 37 10.00 2.26 -10.85
CA PRO A 37 8.95 1.47 -11.49
C PRO A 37 8.52 1.99 -12.87
N THR A 38 8.47 3.32 -13.06
CA THR A 38 8.12 3.91 -14.36
C THR A 38 9.14 3.57 -15.45
N VAL A 39 10.43 3.64 -15.12
CA VAL A 39 11.49 3.20 -16.06
C VAL A 39 11.39 1.70 -16.33
N ALA A 40 11.07 0.90 -15.32
CA ALA A 40 10.85 -0.54 -15.50
C ALA A 40 9.67 -0.82 -16.44
N ASP A 41 8.55 -0.09 -16.32
CA ASP A 41 7.40 -0.20 -17.23
C ASP A 41 7.79 0.13 -18.68
N ILE A 42 8.54 1.22 -18.87
CA ILE A 42 9.00 1.64 -20.21
C ILE A 42 9.91 0.55 -20.83
N ILE A 43 10.88 0.03 -20.06
CA ILE A 43 11.80 -1.01 -20.54
C ILE A 43 11.05 -2.31 -20.85
N ALA A 44 10.04 -2.65 -20.04
CA ALA A 44 9.24 -3.85 -20.22
C ALA A 44 8.14 -3.73 -21.27
N GLY A 45 7.95 -2.53 -21.88
CA GLY A 45 6.95 -2.28 -22.92
C GLY A 45 5.55 -1.94 -22.41
N TYR A 46 5.38 -1.70 -21.11
CA TYR A 46 4.10 -1.32 -20.48
C TYR A 46 3.85 0.20 -20.52
N TYR A 47 4.06 0.82 -21.66
CA TYR A 47 4.00 2.28 -21.85
C TYR A 47 2.69 2.91 -21.40
N VAL A 48 1.58 2.18 -21.56
CA VAL A 48 0.24 2.66 -21.20
C VAL A 48 0.10 2.82 -19.69
N PHE A 49 0.75 1.98 -18.89
CA PHE A 49 0.69 2.03 -17.44
C PHE A 49 1.72 2.99 -16.83
N ALA A 50 2.80 3.32 -17.53
CA ALA A 50 3.88 4.17 -17.02
C ALA A 50 3.42 5.51 -16.40
N PRO A 51 2.44 6.26 -16.98
CA PRO A 51 1.94 7.49 -16.35
C PRO A 51 1.25 7.25 -14.99
N ALA A 52 0.48 6.18 -14.87
CA ALA A 52 -0.15 5.81 -13.60
C ALA A 52 0.89 5.36 -12.59
N THR A 53 1.86 4.55 -13.01
CA THR A 53 2.96 4.04 -12.19
C THR A 53 3.77 5.19 -11.61
N LEU A 54 4.07 6.22 -12.39
CA LEU A 54 4.78 7.40 -11.91
C LEU A 54 4.07 8.05 -10.72
N VAL A 55 2.76 8.23 -10.80
CA VAL A 55 1.98 8.88 -9.74
C VAL A 55 1.71 7.92 -8.58
N ALA A 56 1.24 6.71 -8.88
CA ALA A 56 0.85 5.73 -7.86
C ALA A 56 2.02 5.33 -6.97
N LYS A 57 3.18 5.03 -7.58
CA LYS A 57 4.37 4.63 -6.84
C LYS A 57 5.08 5.79 -6.15
N ALA A 58 5.00 7.01 -6.70
CA ALA A 58 5.42 8.21 -5.99
C ALA A 58 4.63 8.41 -4.69
N LEU A 59 3.31 8.30 -4.76
CA LEU A 59 2.43 8.42 -3.59
C LEU A 59 2.70 7.31 -2.57
N GLU A 60 2.84 6.06 -3.02
CA GLU A 60 3.15 4.94 -2.15
C GLU A 60 4.40 5.19 -1.31
N GLY A 61 5.52 5.52 -1.95
CA GLY A 61 6.78 5.77 -1.25
C GLY A 61 6.77 7.03 -0.39
N ALA A 62 6.21 8.13 -0.90
CA ALA A 62 6.14 9.39 -0.17
C ALA A 62 5.26 9.28 1.08
N VAL A 63 4.09 8.67 0.96
CA VAL A 63 3.16 8.53 2.08
C VAL A 63 3.66 7.54 3.11
N SER A 64 4.28 6.43 2.69
CA SER A 64 4.94 5.50 3.62
C SER A 64 5.99 6.21 4.47
N GLY A 65 6.85 7.04 3.86
CA GLY A 65 7.84 7.83 4.57
C GLY A 65 7.24 8.89 5.49
N LEU A 66 6.18 9.56 5.05
CA LEU A 66 5.47 10.58 5.85
C LEU A 66 4.82 9.97 7.09
N VAL A 67 4.14 8.84 6.93
CA VAL A 67 3.41 8.17 8.02
C VAL A 67 4.38 7.61 9.05
N VAL A 68 5.43 6.89 8.65
CA VAL A 68 6.41 6.36 9.59
C VAL A 68 7.12 7.49 10.35
N GLY A 69 7.48 8.58 9.69
CA GLY A 69 8.13 9.74 10.31
C GLY A 69 7.22 10.45 11.34
N ARG A 70 5.91 10.44 11.15
CA ARG A 70 4.95 10.95 12.14
C ARG A 70 4.77 9.98 13.32
N LEU A 71 4.65 8.68 13.03
CA LEU A 71 4.52 7.65 14.07
C LEU A 71 5.75 7.58 14.97
N ALA A 72 6.95 7.76 14.42
CA ALA A 72 8.22 7.77 15.17
C ALA A 72 8.31 8.92 16.20
N LYS A 73 7.56 10.01 16.00
CA LYS A 73 7.50 11.16 16.92
C LYS A 73 6.45 10.99 18.04
N MET A 74 5.63 9.96 17.95
CA MET A 74 4.57 9.68 18.93
C MET A 74 5.07 8.72 20.00
N ASP A 75 4.55 8.86 21.23
CA ASP A 75 4.72 7.83 22.25
C ASP A 75 4.00 6.52 21.81
N SER A 76 4.50 5.40 22.30
CA SER A 76 3.99 4.07 21.90
C SER A 76 2.49 3.87 22.14
N LYS A 77 1.92 4.52 23.15
CA LYS A 77 0.50 4.42 23.48
C LYS A 77 -0.34 5.18 22.46
N THR A 78 0.09 6.38 22.11
CA THR A 78 -0.56 7.22 21.08
C THR A 78 -0.45 6.58 19.70
N ALA A 79 0.74 6.13 19.31
CA ALA A 79 0.96 5.46 18.03
C ALA A 79 0.09 4.20 17.88
N ARG A 80 -0.02 3.38 18.95
CA ARG A 80 -0.91 2.21 18.96
C ARG A 80 -2.38 2.60 18.83
N ARG A 81 -2.83 3.69 19.49
CA ARG A 81 -4.20 4.19 19.33
C ARG A 81 -4.48 4.63 17.89
N VAL A 82 -3.56 5.38 17.28
CA VAL A 82 -3.66 5.80 15.86
C VAL A 82 -3.75 4.57 14.95
N SER A 83 -2.92 3.55 15.18
CA SER A 83 -2.99 2.30 14.42
C SER A 83 -4.36 1.62 14.55
N LEU A 84 -4.90 1.52 15.77
CA LEU A 84 -6.22 0.94 15.99
C LEU A 84 -7.34 1.78 15.37
N MET A 85 -7.22 3.11 15.36
CA MET A 85 -8.18 3.98 14.68
C MET A 85 -8.16 3.76 13.15
N ILE A 86 -6.97 3.67 12.56
CA ILE A 86 -6.82 3.36 11.12
C ILE A 86 -7.39 1.97 10.83
N THR A 87 -7.05 0.96 11.64
CA THR A 87 -7.62 -0.39 11.53
C THR A 87 -9.14 -0.36 11.58
N GLY A 88 -9.71 0.36 12.54
CA GLY A 88 -11.17 0.52 12.68
C GLY A 88 -11.79 1.18 11.45
N LEU A 89 -11.15 2.23 10.93
CA LEU A 89 -11.62 2.92 9.72
C LEU A 89 -11.66 1.98 8.51
N TYR A 90 -10.58 1.23 8.26
CA TYR A 90 -10.54 0.23 7.17
C TYR A 90 -11.62 -0.86 7.37
N GLY A 91 -11.71 -1.42 8.58
CA GLY A 91 -12.68 -2.46 8.89
C GLY A 91 -14.12 -1.99 8.73
N LEU A 92 -14.45 -0.82 9.27
CA LEU A 92 -15.78 -0.22 9.17
C LEU A 92 -16.14 0.13 7.71
N THR A 93 -15.19 0.64 6.93
CA THR A 93 -15.40 0.90 5.51
C THR A 93 -15.72 -0.39 4.76
N GLY A 94 -14.93 -1.45 4.96
CA GLY A 94 -15.18 -2.75 4.31
C GLY A 94 -16.50 -3.38 4.73
N ILE A 95 -16.83 -3.37 6.03
CA ILE A 95 -18.11 -3.87 6.54
C ILE A 95 -19.27 -3.02 6.02
N GLY A 96 -19.13 -1.69 6.00
CA GLY A 96 -20.16 -0.78 5.47
C GLY A 96 -20.49 -1.07 4.00
N ILE A 97 -19.47 -1.34 3.18
CA ILE A 97 -19.66 -1.77 1.79
C ILE A 97 -20.43 -3.10 1.72
N LEU A 98 -20.06 -4.09 2.54
CA LEU A 98 -20.77 -5.38 2.56
C LEU A 98 -22.24 -5.22 2.97
N VAL A 99 -22.52 -4.41 3.99
CA VAL A 99 -23.89 -4.14 4.43
C VAL A 99 -24.67 -3.44 3.32
N TYR A 100 -24.09 -2.45 2.64
CA TYR A 100 -24.71 -1.80 1.49
C TYR A 100 -25.05 -2.82 0.39
N LEU A 101 -24.14 -3.74 0.06
CA LEU A 101 -24.38 -4.78 -0.94
C LEU A 101 -25.51 -5.76 -0.55
N MET A 102 -25.69 -6.01 0.74
CA MET A 102 -26.78 -6.87 1.24
C MET A 102 -28.16 -6.18 1.19
N LEU A 103 -28.19 -4.87 1.38
CA LEU A 103 -29.44 -4.12 1.51
C LEU A 103 -29.96 -3.51 0.20
N ALA A 104 -29.09 -3.29 -0.78
CA ALA A 104 -29.45 -2.68 -2.05
C ALA A 104 -29.52 -3.71 -3.18
N SER A 105 -30.46 -3.52 -4.11
CA SER A 105 -30.48 -4.29 -5.35
C SER A 105 -29.29 -3.91 -6.21
N GLN A 106 -28.40 -4.87 -6.48
CA GLN A 106 -27.14 -4.64 -7.17
C GLN A 106 -27.13 -5.26 -8.55
N THR A 107 -26.50 -4.58 -9.51
CA THR A 107 -26.07 -5.21 -10.75
C THR A 107 -24.86 -6.10 -10.49
N SER A 108 -24.60 -7.08 -11.36
CA SER A 108 -23.42 -7.95 -11.26
C SER A 108 -22.11 -7.15 -11.25
N GLU A 109 -22.04 -6.06 -12.02
CA GLU A 109 -20.88 -5.16 -12.05
C GLU A 109 -20.68 -4.43 -10.73
N THR A 110 -21.72 -3.84 -10.17
CA THR A 110 -21.66 -3.15 -8.88
C THR A 110 -21.27 -4.11 -7.76
N LEU A 111 -21.80 -5.34 -7.79
CA LEU A 111 -21.48 -6.37 -6.81
C LEU A 111 -19.99 -6.73 -6.90
N LEU A 112 -19.46 -6.94 -8.09
CA LEU A 112 -18.04 -7.28 -8.31
C LEU A 112 -17.15 -6.14 -7.83
N MET A 113 -17.40 -4.90 -8.27
CA MET A 113 -16.57 -3.75 -7.92
C MET A 113 -16.59 -3.46 -6.41
N SER A 114 -17.78 -3.29 -5.83
CA SER A 114 -17.90 -2.96 -4.42
C SER A 114 -17.49 -4.10 -3.51
N GLY A 115 -17.77 -5.36 -3.89
CA GLY A 115 -17.33 -6.55 -3.15
C GLY A 115 -15.81 -6.66 -3.10
N THR A 116 -15.13 -6.38 -4.22
CA THR A 116 -13.66 -6.39 -4.25
C THR A 116 -13.07 -5.33 -3.30
N TRP A 117 -13.59 -4.10 -3.32
CA TRP A 117 -13.15 -3.08 -2.39
C TRP A 117 -13.43 -3.41 -0.92
N ALA A 118 -14.56 -4.05 -0.62
CA ALA A 118 -14.85 -4.53 0.73
C ALA A 118 -13.77 -5.52 1.21
N VAL A 119 -13.42 -6.50 0.36
CA VAL A 119 -12.37 -7.48 0.67
C VAL A 119 -11.02 -6.78 0.90
N VAL A 120 -10.66 -5.81 0.06
CA VAL A 120 -9.43 -5.03 0.19
C VAL A 120 -9.36 -4.32 1.55
N PHE A 121 -10.38 -3.56 1.91
CA PHE A 121 -10.40 -2.82 3.17
C PHE A 121 -10.36 -3.75 4.38
N ILE A 122 -11.09 -4.87 4.36
CA ILE A 122 -11.07 -5.86 5.44
C ILE A 122 -9.67 -6.50 5.54
N ALA A 123 -9.06 -6.88 4.42
CA ALA A 123 -7.74 -7.51 4.41
C ALA A 123 -6.66 -6.57 4.98
N PHE A 124 -6.63 -5.30 4.55
CA PHE A 124 -5.71 -4.30 5.15
C PHE A 124 -5.99 -4.09 6.64
N SER A 125 -7.27 -4.00 7.04
CA SER A 125 -7.65 -3.91 8.46
C SER A 125 -7.08 -5.07 9.26
N LEU A 126 -7.24 -6.31 8.80
CA LEU A 126 -6.75 -7.50 9.49
C LEU A 126 -5.22 -7.51 9.61
N VAL A 127 -4.49 -7.17 8.55
CA VAL A 127 -3.02 -7.10 8.58
C VAL A 127 -2.54 -6.07 9.61
N ILE A 128 -3.11 -4.86 9.60
CA ILE A 128 -2.75 -3.81 10.56
C ILE A 128 -3.13 -4.24 12.00
N LEU A 129 -4.31 -4.83 12.18
CA LEU A 129 -4.77 -5.30 13.48
C LEU A 129 -3.84 -6.37 14.06
N MET A 130 -3.52 -7.39 13.25
CA MET A 130 -2.64 -8.49 13.68
C MET A 130 -1.27 -7.99 14.11
N THR A 131 -0.69 -7.06 13.35
CA THR A 131 0.62 -6.48 13.69
C THR A 131 0.55 -5.60 14.94
N THR A 132 -0.55 -4.85 15.12
CA THR A 132 -0.75 -3.96 16.28
C THR A 132 -1.02 -4.73 17.56
N LEU A 133 -1.69 -5.89 17.49
CA LEU A 133 -2.06 -6.70 18.66
C LEU A 133 -0.97 -7.68 19.10
N ARG A 134 -0.04 -8.05 18.22
CA ARG A 134 1.00 -9.08 18.48
C ARG A 134 2.03 -8.74 19.57
N GLY A 135 1.92 -7.60 20.24
CA GLY A 135 2.83 -7.29 21.34
C GLY A 135 3.02 -5.80 21.61
N ARG A 136 4.24 -5.43 22.03
CA ARG A 136 4.61 -4.03 22.24
C ARG A 136 4.72 -3.32 20.89
N TRP A 137 4.28 -2.05 20.84
CA TRP A 137 4.50 -1.21 19.68
C TRP A 137 5.97 -1.21 19.25
N SER A 138 6.25 -1.48 17.99
CA SER A 138 7.61 -1.61 17.45
C SER A 138 7.77 -0.83 16.16
N ASP A 139 9.02 -0.58 15.80
CA ASP A 139 9.36 0.04 14.52
C ASP A 139 8.84 -0.77 13.32
N THR A 140 8.88 -2.10 13.43
CA THR A 140 8.30 -3.00 12.43
C THR A 140 6.79 -2.77 12.27
N THR A 141 6.05 -2.65 13.40
CA THR A 141 4.60 -2.39 13.36
C THR A 141 4.30 -1.03 12.72
N ALA A 142 5.07 0.02 13.10
CA ALA A 142 4.94 1.35 12.52
C ALA A 142 5.21 1.33 11.00
N ALA A 143 6.25 0.61 10.58
CA ALA A 143 6.63 0.49 9.18
C ALA A 143 5.59 -0.26 8.34
N ILE A 144 5.06 -1.38 8.85
CA ILE A 144 3.99 -2.13 8.16
C ILE A 144 2.73 -1.26 8.03
N LEU A 145 2.33 -0.55 9.09
CA LEU A 145 1.20 0.37 9.02
C LEU A 145 1.44 1.47 7.97
N ALA A 146 2.62 2.08 7.97
CA ALA A 146 2.97 3.12 7.03
C ALA A 146 2.94 2.63 5.57
N GLY A 147 3.52 1.45 5.33
CA GLY A 147 3.48 0.79 4.02
C GLY A 147 2.05 0.47 3.57
N ALA A 148 1.22 -0.07 4.46
CA ALA A 148 -0.18 -0.38 4.16
C ALA A 148 -0.98 0.87 3.75
N VAL A 149 -0.78 2.01 4.42
CA VAL A 149 -1.41 3.28 4.05
C VAL A 149 -0.93 3.76 2.68
N GLY A 150 0.38 3.70 2.42
CA GLY A 150 0.95 4.04 1.11
C GLY A 150 0.41 3.15 0.00
N ALA A 151 0.41 1.82 0.21
CA ALA A 151 -0.11 0.85 -0.73
C ALA A 151 -1.61 1.05 -1.05
N THR A 152 -2.42 1.47 -0.08
CA THR A 152 -3.84 1.77 -0.33
C THR A 152 -4.00 2.91 -1.33
N LEU A 153 -3.20 3.97 -1.19
CA LEU A 153 -3.23 5.09 -2.15
C LEU A 153 -2.72 4.67 -3.53
N MET A 154 -1.71 3.81 -3.57
CA MET A 154 -1.22 3.22 -4.82
C MET A 154 -2.32 2.44 -5.54
N VAL A 155 -2.99 1.51 -4.84
CA VAL A 155 -4.10 0.72 -5.40
C VAL A 155 -5.23 1.63 -5.90
N GLY A 156 -5.63 2.62 -5.10
CA GLY A 156 -6.66 3.59 -5.49
C GLY A 156 -6.28 4.39 -6.74
N THR A 157 -5.02 4.82 -6.83
CA THR A 157 -4.52 5.59 -7.99
C THR A 157 -4.52 4.75 -9.26
N TYR A 158 -4.02 3.50 -9.21
CA TYR A 158 -4.09 2.59 -10.35
C TYR A 158 -5.54 2.33 -10.75
N PHE A 159 -6.42 1.99 -9.79
CA PHE A 159 -7.82 1.74 -10.09
C PHE A 159 -8.50 2.90 -10.81
N VAL A 160 -8.30 4.14 -10.34
CA VAL A 160 -8.85 5.33 -11.01
C VAL A 160 -8.33 5.46 -12.44
N TYR A 161 -7.04 5.30 -12.65
CA TYR A 161 -6.44 5.39 -13.99
C TYR A 161 -6.95 4.27 -14.92
N GLU A 162 -6.99 3.05 -14.43
CA GLU A 162 -7.41 1.87 -15.19
C GLU A 162 -8.90 1.90 -15.53
N GLN A 163 -9.74 2.59 -14.73
CA GLN A 163 -11.13 2.85 -15.08
C GLN A 163 -11.26 3.63 -16.39
N PHE A 164 -10.37 4.59 -16.63
CA PHE A 164 -10.36 5.35 -17.90
C PHE A 164 -9.85 4.52 -19.09
N LEU A 165 -9.01 3.53 -18.86
CA LEU A 165 -8.43 2.69 -19.90
C LEU A 165 -9.31 1.48 -20.25
N MET A 166 -9.84 0.79 -19.25
CA MET A 166 -10.45 -0.52 -19.39
C MET A 166 -11.90 -0.56 -18.90
N GLY A 167 -12.35 0.43 -18.13
CA GLY A 167 -13.67 0.41 -17.49
C GLY A 167 -13.78 -0.71 -16.44
N VAL A 168 -14.89 -1.44 -16.43
CA VAL A 168 -15.18 -2.51 -15.44
C VAL A 168 -14.03 -3.53 -15.25
N PRO A 169 -13.32 -3.99 -16.28
CA PRO A 169 -12.17 -4.89 -16.12
C PRO A 169 -11.05 -4.39 -15.21
N ALA A 170 -10.93 -3.07 -14.96
CA ALA A 170 -9.95 -2.51 -14.02
C ALA A 170 -10.05 -3.12 -12.61
N ILE A 171 -11.22 -3.64 -12.21
CA ILE A 171 -11.42 -4.29 -10.92
C ILE A 171 -10.56 -5.55 -10.76
N LEU A 172 -10.20 -6.21 -11.84
CA LEU A 172 -9.37 -7.41 -11.83
C LEU A 172 -7.92 -7.11 -11.42
N GLU A 173 -7.46 -5.86 -11.58
CA GLU A 173 -6.13 -5.42 -11.13
C GLU A 173 -6.09 -5.03 -9.65
N VAL A 174 -7.23 -4.74 -9.04
CA VAL A 174 -7.29 -4.32 -7.62
C VAL A 174 -6.73 -5.40 -6.69
N VAL A 175 -7.10 -6.67 -6.89
CA VAL A 175 -6.62 -7.77 -6.04
C VAL A 175 -5.11 -8.00 -6.18
N PRO A 176 -4.54 -8.14 -7.38
CA PRO A 176 -3.09 -8.22 -7.57
C PRO A 176 -2.35 -7.03 -6.96
N ASN A 177 -2.80 -5.80 -7.19
CA ASN A 177 -2.19 -4.59 -6.65
C ASN A 177 -2.25 -4.57 -5.11
N CYS A 178 -3.35 -5.02 -4.50
CA CYS A 178 -3.45 -5.16 -3.05
C CYS A 178 -2.48 -6.19 -2.48
N LEU A 179 -2.42 -7.37 -3.07
CA LEU A 179 -1.48 -8.42 -2.64
C LEU A 179 -0.05 -7.94 -2.75
N GLN A 180 0.28 -7.23 -3.82
CA GLN A 180 1.58 -6.62 -4.05
C GLN A 180 1.93 -5.61 -2.96
N GLY A 181 1.04 -4.68 -2.67
CA GLY A 181 1.22 -3.68 -1.61
C GLY A 181 1.31 -4.29 -0.21
N MET A 182 0.53 -5.33 0.09
CA MET A 182 0.60 -6.06 1.36
C MET A 182 1.93 -6.78 1.55
N LEU A 183 2.39 -7.51 0.52
CA LEU A 183 3.69 -8.19 0.54
C LEU A 183 4.82 -7.17 0.64
N GLY A 184 4.76 -6.09 -0.15
CA GLY A 184 5.71 -4.98 -0.10
C GLY A 184 5.81 -4.36 1.30
N SER A 185 4.67 -4.07 1.93
CA SER A 185 4.59 -3.53 3.29
C SER A 185 5.17 -4.48 4.33
N GLY A 186 4.87 -5.77 4.22
CA GLY A 186 5.40 -6.81 5.10
C GLY A 186 6.92 -6.94 5.01
N ILE A 187 7.46 -7.06 3.81
CA ILE A 187 8.90 -7.18 3.55
C ILE A 187 9.63 -5.90 4.01
N ALA A 188 9.17 -4.73 3.55
CA ALA A 188 9.76 -3.45 3.92
C ALA A 188 9.75 -3.22 5.44
N GLY A 189 8.64 -3.58 6.11
CA GLY A 189 8.51 -3.46 7.55
C GLY A 189 9.45 -4.37 8.33
N MET A 190 9.66 -5.61 7.88
CA MET A 190 10.62 -6.52 8.50
C MET A 190 12.05 -6.01 8.34
N VAL A 191 12.43 -5.55 7.15
CA VAL A 191 13.77 -5.00 6.86
C VAL A 191 14.01 -3.73 7.67
N TYR A 192 13.03 -2.82 7.71
CA TYR A 192 13.12 -1.58 8.49
C TYR A 192 13.24 -1.83 10.00
N GLY A 193 12.56 -2.85 10.51
CA GLY A 193 12.62 -3.23 11.93
C GLY A 193 13.94 -3.90 12.34
N TYR A 194 14.80 -4.23 11.39
CA TYR A 194 16.11 -4.82 11.68
C TYR A 194 17.10 -3.75 12.15
N LYS A 195 17.37 -3.69 13.44
CA LYS A 195 18.18 -2.66 14.10
C LYS A 195 19.57 -2.46 13.46
N GLY A 196 20.23 -3.54 13.05
CA GLY A 196 21.55 -3.47 12.44
C GLY A 196 21.62 -2.68 11.14
N LEU A 197 20.53 -2.60 10.38
CA LEU A 197 20.46 -1.78 9.18
C LEU A 197 20.32 -0.28 9.55
N ARG A 198 19.44 0.05 10.50
CA ARG A 198 19.22 1.43 10.95
C ARG A 198 20.48 2.03 11.58
N ASP A 199 21.14 1.28 12.46
CA ASP A 199 22.39 1.72 13.10
C ASP A 199 23.48 2.05 12.07
N ARG A 200 23.57 1.29 10.98
CA ARG A 200 24.50 1.57 9.87
C ARG A 200 24.12 2.83 9.11
N ILE A 201 22.83 3.04 8.79
CA ILE A 201 22.37 4.25 8.09
C ILE A 201 22.61 5.48 8.93
N ASP A 202 22.29 5.44 10.22
CA ASP A 202 22.51 6.54 11.15
C ASP A 202 23.99 6.88 11.31
N SER A 203 24.90 5.88 11.19
CA SER A 203 26.33 6.10 11.23
C SER A 203 26.90 6.78 9.97
N VAL A 204 26.26 6.61 8.82
CA VAL A 204 26.65 7.25 7.56
C VAL A 204 26.16 8.70 7.47
N ASN A 205 25.04 9.02 8.14
CA ASN A 205 24.41 10.34 8.12
C ASN A 205 24.94 11.29 9.22
N ARG A 206 25.91 10.85 10.04
CA ARG A 206 26.64 11.66 11.04
C ARG A 206 27.97 12.09 10.49
#